data_9427c048775ea64f1a9e095ddf535eba
#
_entry.id   9427c048775ea64f1a9e095ddf535eba
#
_cell.length_a   1.000
_cell.length_b   1.000
_cell.length_c   1.000
_cell.angle_alpha   90.00
_cell.angle_beta   90.00
_cell.angle_gamma   90.00
#
_symmetry.space_group_name_H-M   'P 1'
#
loop_
_entity.id
_entity.type
_entity.pdbx_description
1 polymer ?
#
loop_
_entity_poly.entity_id
_entity_poly.type
_entity_poly.pdbx_seq_one_letter_code
_entity_poly.pdbx_strand_id
1 'polypeptide(L)'
;MNKIYSVSHFSFIDGIILRKRKEMLKIIKKTLEKYNVLSCIDVGTTSYEENESSNYIIKNLSHIPNIISISNQEIKNPLFKEKILKSITQNFSNDEFFKLKSDIVISNATIEHVGSFENQIKMVNNIINLSKKKFIIITPNRYHPIDFHTKIPFLHWLPKVIHRKILSLVGLSFYSREENLNLLSKADLIKIMNDLNFKNYKIFNIKLLGFVSNFILIFKIN
;
A
#
# COMPACT_ATOMS: atom_id res chain seq x y z
N MET A 1 -7.08 19.79 9.59
CA MET A 1 -6.22 18.59 9.69
C MET A 1 -7.06 17.39 9.32
N ASN A 2 -6.89 16.87 8.11
CA ASN A 2 -7.77 15.80 7.61
C ASN A 2 -7.34 14.43 8.21
N LYS A 3 -8.02 14.01 9.29
CA LYS A 3 -7.91 12.67 9.90
C LYS A 3 -8.53 11.55 9.02
N ILE A 4 -8.47 11.70 7.71
CA ILE A 4 -9.30 10.96 6.76
C ILE A 4 -8.96 9.46 6.73
N TYR A 5 -7.71 9.08 7.01
CA TYR A 5 -7.23 7.68 6.99
C TYR A 5 -6.75 7.17 8.36
N SER A 6 -7.07 7.87 9.46
CA SER A 6 -6.67 7.40 10.79
C SER A 6 -7.65 6.35 11.30
N VAL A 7 -7.17 5.14 11.54
CA VAL A 7 -7.90 4.12 12.30
C VAL A 7 -8.03 4.62 13.75
N SER A 8 -9.23 4.60 14.34
CA SER A 8 -9.43 4.98 15.73
C SER A 8 -8.54 4.15 16.64
N HIS A 9 -7.84 4.81 17.57
CA HIS A 9 -6.87 4.18 18.46
C HIS A 9 -7.55 3.24 19.45
N PHE A 10 -7.33 1.94 19.27
CA PHE A 10 -7.47 0.94 20.32
C PHE A 10 -6.08 0.34 20.52
N SER A 11 -5.45 0.54 21.65
CA SER A 11 -4.06 0.12 21.93
C SER A 11 -3.79 -1.37 21.62
N PHE A 12 -4.79 -2.23 21.82
CA PHE A 12 -4.71 -3.66 21.49
C PHE A 12 -4.63 -3.91 19.96
N ILE A 13 -5.45 -3.22 19.16
CA ILE A 13 -5.47 -3.34 17.70
C ILE A 13 -4.17 -2.79 17.11
N ASP A 14 -3.67 -1.69 17.64
CA ASP A 14 -2.40 -1.07 17.22
C ASP A 14 -1.23 -2.03 17.44
N GLY A 15 -1.22 -2.76 18.57
CA GLY A 15 -0.22 -3.80 18.85
C GLY A 15 -0.26 -4.96 17.84
N ILE A 16 -1.46 -5.40 17.43
CA ILE A 16 -1.63 -6.44 16.40
C ILE A 16 -1.12 -5.93 15.05
N ILE A 17 -1.50 -4.71 14.65
CA ILE A 17 -1.06 -4.09 13.40
C ILE A 17 0.48 -3.99 13.37
N LEU A 18 1.08 -3.49 14.44
CA LEU A 18 2.53 -3.35 14.56
C LEU A 18 3.24 -4.71 14.45
N ARG A 19 2.73 -5.74 15.14
CA ARG A 19 3.27 -7.10 15.04
C ARG A 19 3.24 -7.62 13.59
N LYS A 20 2.15 -7.38 12.86
CA LYS A 20 2.04 -7.77 11.46
C LYS A 20 2.98 -6.96 10.55
N ARG A 21 3.14 -5.67 10.80
CA ARG A 21 4.14 -4.86 10.08
C ARG A 21 5.57 -5.34 10.32
N LYS A 22 5.91 -5.77 11.54
CA LYS A 22 7.20 -6.42 11.85
C LYS A 22 7.41 -7.71 11.05
N GLU A 23 6.37 -8.54 10.92
CA GLU A 23 6.40 -9.76 10.10
C GLU A 23 6.62 -9.45 8.61
N MET A 24 5.86 -8.48 8.06
CA MET A 24 6.02 -8.01 6.68
C MET A 24 7.42 -7.47 6.43
N LEU A 25 7.96 -6.66 7.34
CA LEU A 25 9.30 -6.09 7.25
C LEU A 25 10.38 -7.17 7.16
N LYS A 26 10.26 -8.28 7.92
CA LYS A 26 11.20 -9.41 7.84
C LYS A 26 11.23 -10.01 6.43
N ILE A 27 10.08 -10.20 5.79
CA ILE A 27 9.98 -10.71 4.41
C ILE A 27 10.64 -9.74 3.44
N ILE A 28 10.36 -8.44 3.61
CA ILE A 28 10.94 -7.38 2.76
C ILE A 28 12.46 -7.35 2.91
N LYS A 29 12.98 -7.28 4.13
CA LYS A 29 14.45 -7.28 4.38
C LYS A 29 15.11 -8.50 3.76
N LYS A 30 14.60 -9.71 4.00
CA LYS A 30 15.11 -10.94 3.39
C LYS A 30 15.09 -10.90 1.85
N THR A 31 14.07 -10.25 1.26
CA THR A 31 13.98 -10.08 -0.19
C THR A 31 15.03 -9.11 -0.71
N LEU A 32 15.38 -8.09 0.07
CA LEU A 32 16.32 -7.04 -0.33
C LEU A 32 17.78 -7.38 -0.01
N GLU A 33 18.08 -8.30 0.92
CA GLU A 33 19.44 -8.69 1.32
C GLU A 33 20.38 -9.03 0.16
N LYS A 34 19.82 -9.55 -0.94
CA LYS A 34 20.59 -9.94 -2.13
C LYS A 34 20.88 -8.78 -3.09
N TYR A 35 20.44 -7.56 -2.74
CA TYR A 35 20.54 -6.39 -3.62
C TYR A 35 21.24 -5.26 -2.90
N ASN A 36 22.19 -4.63 -3.57
CA ASN A 36 22.68 -3.33 -3.14
C ASN A 36 21.62 -2.28 -3.51
N VAL A 37 20.84 -1.82 -2.52
CA VAL A 37 19.76 -0.86 -2.67
C VAL A 37 20.24 0.50 -2.20
N LEU A 38 20.39 1.43 -3.14
CA LEU A 38 20.86 2.80 -2.87
C LEU A 38 19.74 3.83 -2.92
N SER A 39 18.59 3.48 -3.54
CA SER A 39 17.45 4.38 -3.64
C SER A 39 16.12 3.65 -3.48
N CYS A 40 15.16 4.32 -2.85
CA CYS A 40 13.81 3.82 -2.60
C CYS A 40 12.78 4.93 -2.80
N ILE A 41 11.65 4.60 -3.44
CA ILE A 41 10.46 5.42 -3.41
C ILE A 41 9.44 4.78 -2.48
N ASP A 42 8.90 5.56 -1.54
CA ASP A 42 7.73 5.19 -0.74
C ASP A 42 6.49 5.85 -1.35
N VAL A 43 5.55 5.04 -1.81
CA VAL A 43 4.31 5.48 -2.45
C VAL A 43 3.15 5.40 -1.47
N GLY A 44 2.48 6.54 -1.24
CA GLY A 44 1.37 6.64 -0.30
C GLY A 44 1.83 6.90 1.13
N THR A 45 2.99 7.54 1.29
CA THR A 45 3.46 8.04 2.60
C THR A 45 2.36 8.86 3.27
N THR A 46 2.07 8.58 4.54
CA THR A 46 1.13 9.39 5.33
C THR A 46 1.83 10.53 6.05
N SER A 47 1.15 11.70 6.10
CA SER A 47 1.59 12.83 6.92
C SER A 47 1.31 12.62 8.42
N TYR A 48 0.46 11.66 8.77
CA TYR A 48 0.12 11.31 10.15
C TYR A 48 1.18 10.39 10.76
N GLU A 49 1.91 10.85 11.78
CA GLU A 49 3.05 10.14 12.38
C GLU A 49 2.92 9.91 13.89
N GLU A 50 1.78 10.25 14.50
CA GLU A 50 1.54 10.05 15.93
C GLU A 50 1.48 8.57 16.36
N ASN A 51 1.25 7.66 15.40
CA ASN A 51 1.22 6.24 15.67
C ASN A 51 2.54 5.57 15.25
N GLU A 52 3.13 4.75 16.13
CA GLU A 52 4.36 4.00 15.85
C GLU A 52 4.25 3.14 14.57
N SER A 53 3.04 2.68 14.27
CA SER A 53 2.79 1.90 13.06
C SER A 53 2.79 2.75 11.77
N SER A 54 2.66 4.09 11.85
CA SER A 54 2.65 4.97 10.68
C SER A 54 3.99 4.98 9.97
N ASN A 55 3.97 4.81 8.65
CA ASN A 55 5.18 4.72 7.82
C ASN A 55 6.19 3.66 8.31
N TYR A 56 5.73 2.63 9.07
CA TYR A 56 6.59 1.67 9.78
C TYR A 56 7.60 0.99 8.86
N ILE A 57 7.18 0.54 7.67
CA ILE A 57 8.06 -0.18 6.73
C ILE A 57 9.21 0.73 6.30
N ILE A 58 8.91 1.92 5.80
CA ILE A 58 9.96 2.81 5.26
C ILE A 58 10.86 3.39 6.37
N LYS A 59 10.32 3.68 7.55
CA LYS A 59 11.12 4.10 8.73
C LYS A 59 12.18 3.05 9.09
N ASN A 60 11.88 1.77 8.96
CA ASN A 60 12.80 0.67 9.25
C ASN A 60 13.71 0.28 8.06
N LEU A 61 13.66 1.03 6.98
CA LEU A 61 14.56 0.98 5.82
C LEU A 61 15.37 2.29 5.67
N SER A 62 15.46 3.09 6.74
CA SER A 62 16.15 4.38 6.79
C SER A 62 17.66 4.31 6.50
N HIS A 63 18.25 3.11 6.50
CA HIS A 63 19.64 2.86 6.08
C HIS A 63 19.84 3.02 4.56
N ILE A 64 18.77 3.07 3.75
CA ILE A 64 18.84 3.34 2.31
C ILE A 64 19.22 4.82 2.11
N PRO A 65 20.30 5.12 1.37
CA PRO A 65 20.86 6.47 1.31
C PRO A 65 19.94 7.53 0.69
N ASN A 66 19.10 7.12 -0.27
CA ASN A 66 18.20 8.03 -0.99
C ASN A 66 16.77 7.51 -0.92
N ILE A 67 15.93 8.15 -0.08
CA ILE A 67 14.51 7.82 0.05
C ILE A 67 13.69 9.00 -0.41
N ILE A 68 12.77 8.75 -1.36
CA ILE A 68 11.83 9.71 -1.94
C ILE A 68 10.42 9.34 -1.50
N SER A 69 9.57 10.30 -1.18
CA SER A 69 8.13 10.06 -0.98
C SER A 69 7.34 10.53 -2.20
N ILE A 70 6.33 9.74 -2.60
CA ILE A 70 5.27 10.16 -3.52
C ILE A 70 3.95 10.03 -2.78
N SER A 71 3.27 11.14 -2.54
CA SER A 71 2.04 11.18 -1.78
C SER A 71 1.11 12.28 -2.27
N ASN A 72 -0.20 12.10 -2.09
CA ASN A 72 -1.20 13.17 -2.25
C ASN A 72 -1.34 14.05 -0.99
N GLN A 73 -0.47 13.84 0.01
CA GLN A 73 -0.40 14.63 1.24
C GLN A 73 0.96 15.34 1.31
N GLU A 74 0.98 16.51 1.92
CA GLU A 74 2.23 17.20 2.23
C GLU A 74 3.00 16.44 3.31
N ILE A 75 4.21 15.98 2.99
CA ILE A 75 5.06 15.20 3.89
C ILE A 75 6.15 16.11 4.47
N LYS A 76 6.26 16.13 5.81
CA LYS A 76 7.28 16.96 6.52
C LYS A 76 8.45 16.14 7.05
N ASN A 77 8.33 14.80 7.09
CA ASN A 77 9.33 13.91 7.68
C ASN A 77 10.70 14.08 7.02
N PRO A 78 11.80 14.33 7.79
CA PRO A 78 13.15 14.51 7.26
C PRO A 78 13.78 13.23 6.70
N LEU A 79 13.19 12.07 6.92
CA LEU A 79 13.63 10.79 6.31
C LEU A 79 13.69 10.88 4.78
N PHE A 80 12.77 11.65 4.17
CA PHE A 80 12.64 11.77 2.73
C PHE A 80 13.49 12.92 2.20
N LYS A 81 14.48 12.60 1.36
CA LYS A 81 15.32 13.61 0.68
C LYS A 81 14.53 14.44 -0.32
N GLU A 82 13.58 13.82 -0.99
CA GLU A 82 12.67 14.46 -1.94
C GLU A 82 11.24 14.04 -1.62
N LYS A 83 10.30 15.00 -1.74
CA LYS A 83 8.90 14.84 -1.37
C LYS A 83 8.05 15.32 -2.53
N ILE A 84 7.45 14.39 -3.24
CA ILE A 84 6.65 14.65 -4.43
C ILE A 84 5.18 14.68 -4.03
N LEU A 85 4.58 15.87 -4.04
CA LEU A 85 3.14 16.05 -3.81
C LEU A 85 2.38 15.74 -5.10
N LYS A 86 2.11 14.45 -5.34
CA LYS A 86 1.46 13.96 -6.55
C LYS A 86 0.76 12.63 -6.26
N SER A 87 -0.45 12.45 -6.79
CA SER A 87 -1.08 11.13 -6.75
C SER A 87 -0.35 10.16 -7.66
N ILE A 88 -0.12 8.94 -7.17
CA ILE A 88 0.51 7.87 -7.97
C ILE A 88 -0.34 7.47 -9.18
N THR A 89 -1.62 7.79 -9.20
CA THR A 89 -2.53 7.52 -10.34
C THR A 89 -2.53 8.65 -11.38
N GLN A 90 -1.83 9.76 -11.14
CA GLN A 90 -1.66 10.81 -12.15
C GLN A 90 -0.71 10.37 -13.27
N ASN A 91 -0.71 11.13 -14.36
CA ASN A 91 0.23 10.90 -15.45
C ASN A 91 1.62 11.41 -15.03
N PHE A 92 2.63 10.59 -15.27
CA PHE A 92 4.03 10.95 -15.16
C PHE A 92 4.59 11.11 -16.57
N SER A 93 5.35 12.17 -16.81
CA SER A 93 6.09 12.34 -18.05
C SER A 93 7.29 11.39 -18.09
N ASN A 94 7.86 11.17 -19.27
CA ASN A 94 9.07 10.36 -19.42
C ASN A 94 10.25 10.95 -18.62
N ASP A 95 10.34 12.27 -18.54
CA ASP A 95 11.37 12.95 -17.74
C ASP A 95 11.18 12.75 -16.25
N GLU A 96 9.93 12.76 -15.75
CA GLU A 96 9.64 12.45 -14.36
C GLU A 96 10.00 11.00 -14.03
N PHE A 97 9.63 10.04 -14.88
CA PHE A 97 10.04 8.65 -14.69
C PHE A 97 11.56 8.50 -14.68
N PHE A 98 12.26 9.17 -15.61
CA PHE A 98 13.72 9.08 -15.67
C PHE A 98 14.39 9.65 -14.43
N LYS A 99 13.96 10.81 -13.95
CA LYS A 99 14.51 11.49 -12.76
C LYS A 99 14.23 10.73 -11.46
N LEU A 100 13.01 10.22 -11.29
CA LEU A 100 12.58 9.59 -10.05
C LEU A 100 12.94 8.11 -9.95
N LYS A 101 13.27 7.45 -11.07
CA LYS A 101 13.50 6.01 -11.14
C LYS A 101 14.48 5.52 -10.06
N SER A 102 14.02 4.66 -9.17
CA SER A 102 14.74 4.20 -7.98
C SER A 102 14.97 2.69 -8.00
N ASP A 103 15.97 2.21 -7.24
CA ASP A 103 16.29 0.79 -7.16
C ASP A 103 15.08 -0.04 -6.75
N ILE A 104 14.33 0.45 -5.77
CA ILE A 104 13.08 -0.18 -5.32
C ILE A 104 11.96 0.86 -5.18
N VAL A 105 10.73 0.39 -5.37
CA VAL A 105 9.53 1.15 -5.03
C VAL A 105 8.69 0.33 -4.06
N ILE A 106 8.29 0.93 -2.95
CA ILE A 106 7.46 0.29 -1.92
C ILE A 106 6.16 1.07 -1.79
N SER A 107 5.05 0.35 -1.69
CA SER A 107 3.75 0.92 -1.33
C SER A 107 3.08 0.05 -0.28
N ASN A 108 2.65 0.66 0.82
CA ASN A 108 2.04 -0.04 1.93
C ASN A 108 0.66 0.54 2.26
N ALA A 109 -0.39 -0.28 2.10
CA ALA A 109 -1.77 0.08 2.39
C ALA A 109 -2.22 1.37 1.65
N THR A 110 -1.98 1.41 0.33
CA THR A 110 -2.30 2.57 -0.52
C THR A 110 -3.18 2.17 -1.70
N ILE A 111 -2.93 1.01 -2.31
CA ILE A 111 -3.63 0.58 -3.53
C ILE A 111 -5.15 0.46 -3.34
N GLU A 112 -5.60 0.13 -2.14
CA GLU A 112 -7.01 0.10 -1.78
C GLU A 112 -7.67 1.49 -1.69
N HIS A 113 -6.87 2.57 -1.69
CA HIS A 113 -7.30 3.97 -1.54
C HIS A 113 -7.14 4.81 -2.82
N VAL A 114 -6.86 4.18 -3.96
CA VAL A 114 -6.70 4.91 -5.23
C VAL A 114 -7.97 4.89 -6.11
N GLY A 115 -9.06 4.33 -5.60
CA GLY A 115 -10.36 4.34 -6.27
C GLY A 115 -10.61 3.10 -7.14
N SER A 116 -10.97 3.31 -8.41
CA SER A 116 -11.41 2.25 -9.31
C SER A 116 -10.33 1.19 -9.58
N PHE A 117 -10.76 0.05 -10.13
CA PHE A 117 -9.82 -1.02 -10.50
C PHE A 117 -8.83 -0.55 -11.57
N GLU A 118 -9.26 0.31 -12.50
CA GLU A 118 -8.41 0.95 -13.53
C GLU A 118 -7.35 1.83 -12.88
N ASN A 119 -7.70 2.58 -11.83
CA ASN A 119 -6.73 3.37 -11.07
C ASN A 119 -5.73 2.47 -10.32
N GLN A 120 -6.17 1.31 -9.83
CA GLN A 120 -5.27 0.32 -9.21
C GLN A 120 -4.27 -0.24 -10.23
N ILE A 121 -4.72 -0.55 -11.45
CA ILE A 121 -3.85 -0.94 -12.58
C ILE A 121 -2.87 0.18 -12.90
N LYS A 122 -3.36 1.43 -13.03
CA LYS A 122 -2.54 2.60 -13.34
C LYS A 122 -1.48 2.86 -12.27
N MET A 123 -1.83 2.73 -10.98
CA MET A 123 -0.88 2.80 -9.88
C MET A 123 0.23 1.76 -10.02
N VAL A 124 -0.13 0.49 -10.26
CA VAL A 124 0.86 -0.58 -10.41
C VAL A 124 1.77 -0.33 -11.62
N ASN A 125 1.21 0.12 -12.75
CA ASN A 125 1.98 0.47 -13.94
C ASN A 125 2.98 1.61 -13.66
N ASN A 126 2.56 2.67 -12.97
CA ASN A 126 3.46 3.76 -12.60
C ASN A 126 4.57 3.30 -11.64
N ILE A 127 4.23 2.44 -10.66
CA ILE A 127 5.22 1.83 -9.76
C ILE A 127 6.25 1.00 -10.53
N ILE A 128 5.82 0.23 -11.52
CA ILE A 128 6.72 -0.54 -12.40
C ILE A 128 7.70 0.39 -13.12
N ASN A 129 7.20 1.46 -13.74
CA ASN A 129 8.03 2.40 -14.49
C ASN A 129 9.01 3.19 -13.61
N LEU A 130 8.66 3.41 -12.35
CA LEU A 130 9.52 4.05 -11.35
C LEU A 130 10.59 3.09 -10.76
N SER A 131 10.46 1.78 -10.98
CA SER A 131 11.34 0.78 -10.37
C SER A 131 12.46 0.36 -11.30
N LYS A 132 13.71 0.27 -10.79
CA LYS A 132 14.87 -0.28 -11.53
C LYS A 132 15.06 -1.78 -11.29
N LYS A 133 14.90 -2.24 -10.06
CA LYS A 133 15.20 -3.61 -9.65
C LYS A 133 13.98 -4.36 -9.15
N LYS A 134 13.19 -3.73 -8.26
CA LYS A 134 12.03 -4.36 -7.63
C LYS A 134 10.96 -3.35 -7.27
N PHE A 135 9.72 -3.84 -7.21
CA PHE A 135 8.70 -3.16 -6.42
C PHE A 135 8.02 -4.11 -5.43
N ILE A 136 7.45 -3.52 -4.39
CA ILE A 136 6.78 -4.22 -3.29
C ILE A 136 5.48 -3.47 -2.99
N ILE A 137 4.35 -4.17 -3.14
CA ILE A 137 3.03 -3.63 -2.80
C ILE A 137 2.45 -4.48 -1.68
N ILE A 138 2.03 -3.80 -0.61
CA ILE A 138 1.40 -4.43 0.54
C ILE A 138 -0.04 -3.91 0.60
N THR A 139 -1.02 -4.82 0.71
CA THR A 139 -2.43 -4.45 0.79
C THR A 139 -3.20 -5.43 1.68
N PRO A 140 -4.23 -4.98 2.39
CA PRO A 140 -5.11 -5.87 3.13
C PRO A 140 -5.89 -6.80 2.19
N ASN A 141 -6.19 -8.00 2.69
CA ASN A 141 -7.00 -8.97 1.97
C ASN A 141 -8.48 -8.67 2.17
N ARG A 142 -9.20 -8.45 1.07
CA ARG A 142 -10.65 -8.30 1.07
C ARG A 142 -11.39 -9.43 1.80
N TYR A 143 -10.88 -10.64 1.77
CA TYR A 143 -11.53 -11.81 2.37
C TYR A 143 -11.01 -12.19 3.76
N HIS A 144 -10.31 -11.28 4.46
CA HIS A 144 -10.08 -11.44 5.89
C HIS A 144 -11.41 -11.25 6.66
N PRO A 145 -11.74 -12.04 7.70
CA PRO A 145 -13.01 -11.90 8.41
C PRO A 145 -13.32 -10.51 8.95
N ILE A 146 -12.30 -9.74 9.30
CA ILE A 146 -12.42 -8.37 9.81
C ILE A 146 -11.77 -7.42 8.82
N ASP A 147 -12.52 -6.41 8.36
CA ASP A 147 -11.96 -5.26 7.66
C ASP A 147 -11.41 -4.25 8.67
N PHE A 148 -10.10 -3.98 8.59
CA PHE A 148 -9.43 -3.07 9.53
C PHE A 148 -9.80 -1.60 9.34
N HIS A 149 -10.42 -1.21 8.22
CA HIS A 149 -10.89 0.16 7.97
C HIS A 149 -12.23 0.42 8.66
N THR A 150 -13.20 -0.45 8.43
CA THR A 150 -14.56 -0.29 8.96
C THR A 150 -14.77 -0.99 10.29
N LYS A 151 -13.93 -1.99 10.63
CA LYS A 151 -14.01 -2.88 11.80
C LYS A 151 -15.27 -3.74 11.87
N ILE A 152 -16.02 -3.81 10.77
CA ILE A 152 -17.23 -4.63 10.70
C ILE A 152 -16.84 -6.01 10.14
N PRO A 153 -17.11 -7.09 10.89
CA PRO A 153 -16.85 -8.45 10.42
C PRO A 153 -17.72 -8.80 9.21
N PHE A 154 -17.13 -9.50 8.23
CA PHE A 154 -17.77 -10.14 7.08
C PHE A 154 -18.52 -9.21 6.10
N LEU A 155 -18.83 -7.96 6.48
CA LEU A 155 -19.64 -7.06 5.65
C LEU A 155 -19.01 -6.81 4.27
N HIS A 156 -17.69 -6.67 4.21
CA HIS A 156 -16.91 -6.44 2.97
C HIS A 156 -16.81 -7.68 2.06
N TRP A 157 -17.33 -8.86 2.50
CA TRP A 157 -17.48 -10.04 1.64
C TRP A 157 -18.66 -9.93 0.69
N LEU A 158 -19.65 -9.11 1.02
CA LEU A 158 -20.79 -8.84 0.14
C LEU A 158 -20.32 -8.22 -1.20
N PRO A 159 -21.13 -8.33 -2.26
CA PRO A 159 -20.87 -7.58 -3.49
C PRO A 159 -20.61 -6.10 -3.19
N LYS A 160 -19.60 -5.52 -3.85
CA LYS A 160 -19.12 -4.15 -3.54
C LYS A 160 -20.25 -3.10 -3.49
N VAL A 161 -21.25 -3.22 -4.36
CA VAL A 161 -22.41 -2.30 -4.38
C VAL A 161 -23.22 -2.39 -3.09
N ILE A 162 -23.53 -3.62 -2.63
CA ILE A 162 -24.31 -3.85 -1.40
C ILE A 162 -23.48 -3.40 -0.18
N HIS A 163 -22.21 -3.77 -0.11
CA HIS A 163 -21.28 -3.35 0.92
C HIS A 163 -21.26 -1.82 1.07
N ARG A 164 -21.05 -1.09 -0.02
CA ARG A 164 -21.03 0.38 -0.02
C ARG A 164 -22.35 0.98 0.42
N LYS A 165 -23.49 0.44 -0.04
CA LYS A 165 -24.81 0.91 0.37
C LYS A 165 -25.01 0.77 1.88
N ILE A 166 -24.65 -0.38 2.48
CA ILE A 166 -24.74 -0.60 3.93
C ILE A 166 -23.83 0.37 4.68
N LEU A 167 -22.56 0.55 4.25
CA LEU A 167 -21.64 1.50 4.88
C LEU A 167 -22.21 2.93 4.89
N SER A 168 -22.85 3.36 3.82
CA SER A 168 -23.50 4.67 3.76
C SER A 168 -24.64 4.78 4.79
N LEU A 169 -25.46 3.73 4.93
CA LEU A 169 -26.58 3.70 5.85
C LEU A 169 -26.17 3.69 7.34
N VAL A 170 -25.03 3.07 7.67
CA VAL A 170 -24.53 2.99 9.05
C VAL A 170 -23.60 4.16 9.42
N GLY A 171 -23.57 5.24 8.64
CA GLY A 171 -22.79 6.45 8.93
C GLY A 171 -21.31 6.38 8.54
N LEU A 172 -20.87 5.31 7.86
CA LEU A 172 -19.51 5.15 7.36
C LEU A 172 -19.37 5.64 5.91
N SER A 173 -20.00 6.78 5.59
CA SER A 173 -20.09 7.35 4.23
C SER A 173 -18.74 7.56 3.57
N PHE A 174 -17.68 7.84 4.34
CA PHE A 174 -16.32 7.96 3.82
C PHE A 174 -15.87 6.64 3.13
N TYR A 175 -16.01 5.51 3.82
CA TYR A 175 -15.61 4.20 3.29
C TYR A 175 -16.62 3.59 2.31
N SER A 176 -17.80 4.17 2.16
CA SER A 176 -18.78 3.76 1.15
C SER A 176 -18.39 4.19 -0.27
N ARG A 177 -17.49 5.15 -0.40
CA ARG A 177 -17.03 5.67 -1.70
C ARG A 177 -15.88 4.85 -2.23
N GLU A 178 -15.90 4.52 -3.52
CA GLU A 178 -14.87 3.73 -4.18
C GLU A 178 -13.51 4.41 -4.15
N GLU A 179 -13.49 5.72 -4.32
CA GLU A 179 -12.28 6.54 -4.26
C GLU A 179 -11.54 6.45 -2.92
N ASN A 180 -12.25 6.09 -1.83
CA ASN A 180 -11.70 6.04 -0.49
C ASN A 180 -11.38 4.62 -0.02
N LEU A 181 -12.14 3.61 -0.51
CA LEU A 181 -11.88 2.21 -0.15
C LEU A 181 -12.34 1.25 -1.25
N ASN A 182 -11.38 0.57 -1.86
CA ASN A 182 -11.62 -0.48 -2.84
C ASN A 182 -10.68 -1.68 -2.59
N LEU A 183 -11.03 -2.49 -1.58
CA LEU A 183 -10.26 -3.66 -1.16
C LEU A 183 -10.06 -4.67 -2.29
N LEU A 184 -8.87 -5.28 -2.33
CA LEU A 184 -8.49 -6.29 -3.31
C LEU A 184 -8.45 -7.69 -2.70
N SER A 185 -8.81 -8.67 -3.51
CA SER A 185 -8.52 -10.08 -3.28
C SER A 185 -7.19 -10.47 -3.91
N LYS A 186 -6.73 -11.70 -3.64
CA LYS A 186 -5.57 -12.28 -4.34
C LYS A 186 -5.81 -12.41 -5.85
N ALA A 187 -7.05 -12.74 -6.26
CA ALA A 187 -7.43 -12.83 -7.66
C ALA A 187 -7.34 -11.47 -8.37
N ASP A 188 -7.74 -10.38 -7.69
CA ASP A 188 -7.61 -9.03 -8.24
C ASP A 188 -6.15 -8.64 -8.46
N LEU A 189 -5.25 -8.97 -7.52
CA LEU A 189 -3.80 -8.74 -7.70
C LEU A 189 -3.24 -9.53 -8.89
N ILE A 190 -3.62 -10.79 -9.02
CA ILE A 190 -3.21 -11.64 -10.16
C ILE A 190 -3.74 -11.05 -11.47
N LYS A 191 -5.01 -10.60 -11.48
CA LYS A 191 -5.61 -9.96 -12.66
C LYS A 191 -4.85 -8.70 -13.05
N ILE A 192 -4.52 -7.80 -12.11
CA ILE A 192 -3.71 -6.61 -12.38
C ILE A 192 -2.38 -6.98 -13.05
N MET A 193 -1.67 -7.99 -12.52
CA MET A 193 -0.38 -8.42 -13.08
C MET A 193 -0.53 -9.02 -14.48
N ASN A 194 -1.61 -9.76 -14.74
CA ASN A 194 -1.91 -10.32 -16.06
C ASN A 194 -2.27 -9.22 -17.07
N ASP A 195 -3.12 -8.26 -16.69
CA ASP A 195 -3.53 -7.13 -17.53
C ASP A 195 -2.31 -6.26 -17.92
N LEU A 196 -1.29 -6.21 -17.07
CA LEU A 196 0.00 -5.54 -17.33
C LEU A 196 1.05 -6.45 -18.00
N ASN A 197 0.71 -7.70 -18.35
CA ASN A 197 1.60 -8.70 -18.96
C ASN A 197 2.85 -9.06 -18.12
N PHE A 198 2.77 -8.94 -16.80
CA PHE A 198 3.86 -9.33 -15.90
C PHE A 198 3.64 -10.73 -15.30
N LYS A 199 4.64 -11.62 -15.47
CA LYS A 199 4.59 -13.02 -15.01
C LYS A 199 5.57 -13.32 -13.86
N ASN A 200 6.63 -12.54 -13.69
CA ASN A 200 7.69 -12.82 -12.71
C ASN A 200 7.45 -12.12 -11.37
N TYR A 201 6.39 -12.52 -10.66
CA TYR A 201 6.06 -11.98 -9.33
C TYR A 201 5.79 -13.09 -8.31
N LYS A 202 5.83 -12.72 -7.03
CA LYS A 202 5.43 -13.57 -5.91
C LYS A 202 4.44 -12.83 -5.02
N ILE A 203 3.43 -13.54 -4.52
CA ILE A 203 2.49 -13.02 -3.53
C ILE A 203 2.68 -13.82 -2.25
N PHE A 204 3.13 -13.15 -1.20
CA PHE A 204 3.23 -13.70 0.15
C PHE A 204 1.95 -13.42 0.92
N ASN A 205 1.49 -14.40 1.69
CA ASN A 205 0.31 -14.29 2.53
C ASN A 205 0.75 -14.02 3.97
N ILE A 206 0.30 -12.93 4.55
CA ILE A 206 0.42 -12.65 5.98
C ILE A 206 -0.85 -13.10 6.66
N LYS A 207 -0.73 -13.95 7.68
CA LYS A 207 -1.87 -14.52 8.39
C LYS A 207 -2.12 -13.83 9.72
N LEU A 208 -3.38 -13.65 10.08
CA LEU A 208 -3.86 -13.24 11.39
C LEU A 208 -5.03 -14.13 11.78
N LEU A 209 -4.98 -14.73 12.98
CA LEU A 209 -6.00 -15.65 13.49
C LEU A 209 -6.35 -16.80 12.50
N GLY A 210 -5.34 -17.34 11.80
CA GLY A 210 -5.52 -18.41 10.82
C GLY A 210 -5.91 -17.96 9.41
N PHE A 211 -6.43 -16.76 9.24
CA PHE A 211 -6.85 -16.18 7.96
C PHE A 211 -5.77 -15.29 7.35
N VAL A 212 -5.73 -15.22 6.02
CA VAL A 212 -4.83 -14.29 5.32
C VAL A 212 -5.35 -12.87 5.51
N SER A 213 -4.59 -12.04 6.22
CA SER A 213 -4.95 -10.63 6.51
C SER A 213 -4.40 -9.65 5.49
N ASN A 214 -3.20 -9.90 4.98
CA ASN A 214 -2.55 -9.03 3.99
C ASN A 214 -1.81 -9.85 2.94
N PHE A 215 -1.63 -9.24 1.78
CA PHE A 215 -0.76 -9.71 0.72
C PHE A 215 0.48 -8.82 0.61
N ILE A 216 1.63 -9.44 0.32
CA ILE A 216 2.83 -8.73 -0.14
C ILE A 216 3.09 -9.21 -1.56
N LEU A 217 2.83 -8.36 -2.53
CA LEU A 217 3.18 -8.58 -3.93
C LEU A 217 4.60 -8.06 -4.15
N ILE A 218 5.50 -8.96 -4.57
CA ILE A 218 6.89 -8.62 -4.89
C ILE A 218 7.16 -9.02 -6.32
N PHE A 219 7.66 -8.07 -7.09
CA PHE A 219 8.06 -8.27 -8.47
C PHE A 219 9.55 -7.94 -8.65
N LYS A 220 10.21 -8.70 -9.51
CA LYS A 220 11.59 -8.43 -9.95
C LYS A 220 11.56 -7.90 -11.39
N ILE A 221 12.12 -6.72 -11.60
CA ILE A 221 12.37 -6.17 -12.93
C ILE A 221 13.62 -6.86 -13.48
N ASN A 222 13.50 -7.43 -14.67
CA ASN A 222 14.61 -8.10 -15.36
C ASN A 222 15.51 -7.08 -16.04
#